data_70436eebe3219ab5237d3941b9053fb1
#
_entry.id   70436eebe3219ab5237d3941b9053fb1
#
_cell.length_a   1.000
_cell.length_b   1.000
_cell.length_c   1.000
_cell.angle_alpha   90.00
_cell.angle_beta   90.00
_cell.angle_gamma   90.00
#
_symmetry.space_group_name_H-M   'P 1'
#
loop_
_entity.id
_entity.type
_entity.pdbx_description
1 polymer ?
#
loop_
_entity_poly.entity_id
_entity_poly.type
_entity_poly.pdbx_seq_one_letter_code
_entity_poly.pdbx_strand_id
1 'polypeptide(L)'
;MFTGLISDIGEVVAREGGRFTIRAHYPASSLEVGASMGCDGCCLTMTTVQPEGQGSLFTVDTSNETRSKTTIEDWQPGRRINLERSLQVGAELGGHVVMGHVDGIARIIDIKPDGESLRFSFEVPDHLAPYIAPKGSVALDGTSLTINEVSDNRFGVNVIPHTLTVTTWGAKTPGQTVNLEVDLFARYVARLLEFRP
;
A
#
# COMPACT_ATOMS: atom_id res chain seq x y z
N MET A 1 -8.12 -1.14 -9.24
CA MET A 1 -6.79 -0.96 -9.86
C MET A 1 -6.30 0.43 -9.55
N PHE A 2 -5.01 0.56 -9.24
CA PHE A 2 -4.33 1.76 -8.75
C PHE A 2 -2.99 1.90 -9.49
N THR A 3 -2.28 3.00 -9.23
CA THR A 3 -0.98 3.29 -9.85
C THR A 3 0.18 3.15 -8.86
N GLY A 4 -0.13 3.13 -7.57
CA GLY A 4 0.86 3.23 -6.48
C GLY A 4 1.36 4.67 -6.25
N LEU A 5 0.68 5.67 -6.80
CA LEU A 5 0.91 7.08 -6.50
C LEU A 5 -0.07 7.54 -5.42
N ILE A 6 0.43 7.62 -4.20
CA ILE A 6 -0.37 8.03 -3.05
C ILE A 6 -0.81 9.49 -3.26
N SER A 7 -2.10 9.75 -3.13
CA SER A 7 -2.69 11.06 -3.37
C SER A 7 -3.31 11.71 -2.14
N ASP A 8 -3.36 10.97 -1.01
CA ASP A 8 -3.79 11.51 0.29
C ASP A 8 -3.22 10.66 1.44
N ILE A 9 -3.20 11.23 2.64
CA ILE A 9 -2.93 10.53 3.90
C ILE A 9 -4.19 10.63 4.74
N GLY A 10 -4.88 9.49 4.88
CA GLY A 10 -6.05 9.39 5.73
C GLY A 10 -5.73 9.05 7.17
N GLU A 11 -6.74 9.14 8.03
CA GLU A 11 -6.68 8.75 9.42
C GLU A 11 -7.81 7.77 9.76
N VAL A 12 -7.48 6.67 10.40
CA VAL A 12 -8.49 5.78 10.99
C VAL A 12 -9.08 6.48 12.20
N VAL A 13 -10.39 6.80 12.17
CA VAL A 13 -11.06 7.52 13.27
C VAL A 13 -11.90 6.60 14.16
N ALA A 14 -12.34 5.46 13.62
CA ALA A 14 -13.07 4.46 14.39
C ALA A 14 -12.84 3.05 13.85
N ARG A 15 -12.96 2.05 14.73
CA ARG A 15 -12.93 0.63 14.40
C ARG A 15 -14.02 -0.11 15.17
N GLU A 16 -14.83 -0.86 14.45
CA GLU A 16 -15.89 -1.73 15.01
C GLU A 16 -15.74 -3.13 14.38
N GLY A 17 -15.00 -4.00 15.05
CA GLY A 17 -14.67 -5.32 14.49
C GLY A 17 -13.87 -5.21 13.18
N GLY A 18 -14.46 -5.63 12.07
CA GLY A 18 -13.87 -5.53 10.72
C GLY A 18 -14.26 -4.28 9.94
N ARG A 19 -15.03 -3.37 10.54
CA ARG A 19 -15.43 -2.08 9.94
C ARG A 19 -14.52 -0.98 10.44
N PHE A 20 -14.03 -0.17 9.50
CA PHE A 20 -13.19 1.00 9.79
C PHE A 20 -13.85 2.25 9.23
N THR A 21 -13.83 3.33 10.02
CA THR A 21 -14.17 4.69 9.56
C THR A 21 -12.86 5.45 9.34
N ILE A 22 -12.71 6.02 8.16
CA ILE A 22 -11.48 6.69 7.72
C ILE A 22 -11.80 8.12 7.35
N ARG A 23 -11.03 9.06 7.88
CA ARG A 23 -11.01 10.47 7.47
C ARG A 23 -10.08 10.65 6.29
N ALA A 24 -10.52 11.39 5.27
CA ALA A 24 -9.72 11.76 4.11
C ALA A 24 -9.88 13.23 3.77
N HIS A 25 -8.88 13.81 3.10
CA HIS A 25 -8.95 15.19 2.60
C HIS A 25 -9.73 15.30 1.28
N TYR A 26 -10.04 14.19 0.61
CA TYR A 26 -10.89 14.22 -0.59
C TYR A 26 -12.28 14.77 -0.26
N PRO A 27 -12.80 15.75 -1.04
CA PRO A 27 -14.18 16.20 -0.88
C PRO A 27 -15.15 15.02 -1.02
N ALA A 28 -16.16 14.92 -0.15
CA ALA A 28 -17.14 13.83 -0.19
C ALA A 28 -17.86 13.73 -1.55
N SER A 29 -18.08 14.87 -2.22
CA SER A 29 -18.68 14.92 -3.57
C SER A 29 -17.83 14.27 -4.67
N SER A 30 -16.57 13.99 -4.40
CA SER A 30 -15.64 13.34 -5.33
C SER A 30 -15.50 11.83 -5.07
N LEU A 31 -16.13 11.31 -4.03
CA LEU A 31 -16.13 9.89 -3.65
C LEU A 31 -17.50 9.29 -3.89
N GLU A 32 -17.53 8.02 -4.28
CA GLU A 32 -18.78 7.31 -4.58
C GLU A 32 -18.86 6.04 -3.72
N VAL A 33 -20.02 5.81 -3.09
CA VAL A 33 -20.30 4.55 -2.39
C VAL A 33 -20.25 3.39 -3.39
N GLY A 34 -19.58 2.31 -3.04
CA GLY A 34 -19.33 1.18 -3.91
C GLY A 34 -18.02 1.29 -4.71
N ALA A 35 -17.39 2.47 -4.78
CA ALA A 35 -16.07 2.59 -5.40
C ALA A 35 -14.98 2.02 -4.48
N SER A 36 -13.85 1.60 -5.10
CA SER A 36 -12.67 1.11 -4.37
C SER A 36 -11.76 2.27 -3.99
N MET A 37 -11.21 2.18 -2.77
CA MET A 37 -10.14 3.02 -2.25
C MET A 37 -8.94 2.14 -1.90
N GLY A 38 -7.74 2.50 -2.34
CA GLY A 38 -6.49 1.92 -1.86
C GLY A 38 -6.17 2.48 -0.49
N CYS A 39 -6.14 1.64 0.55
CA CYS A 39 -5.87 2.01 1.93
C CYS A 39 -4.63 1.26 2.42
N ASP A 40 -3.48 1.93 2.61
CA ASP A 40 -2.16 1.29 2.78
C ASP A 40 -1.98 0.11 1.80
N GLY A 41 -2.37 0.29 0.53
CA GLY A 41 -2.27 -0.73 -0.52
C GLY A 41 -3.37 -1.79 -0.52
N CYS A 42 -4.32 -1.78 0.43
CA CYS A 42 -5.45 -2.70 0.40
C CYS A 42 -6.60 -2.11 -0.41
N CYS A 43 -7.09 -2.81 -1.42
CA CYS A 43 -8.27 -2.43 -2.18
C CYS A 43 -9.53 -2.67 -1.34
N LEU A 44 -10.15 -1.61 -0.84
CA LEU A 44 -11.33 -1.68 0.00
C LEU A 44 -12.49 -0.92 -0.62
N THR A 45 -13.69 -1.49 -0.55
CA THR A 45 -14.91 -0.86 -1.05
C THR A 45 -15.47 0.11 -0.02
N MET A 46 -15.70 1.35 -0.43
CA MET A 46 -16.35 2.35 0.42
C MET A 46 -17.85 2.00 0.58
N THR A 47 -18.30 1.78 1.81
CA THR A 47 -19.69 1.40 2.13
C THR A 47 -20.56 2.59 2.52
N THR A 48 -19.95 3.66 3.03
CA THR A 48 -20.58 4.97 3.24
C THR A 48 -19.59 6.07 2.91
N VAL A 49 -20.13 7.24 2.55
CA VAL A 49 -19.34 8.48 2.36
C VAL A 49 -20.14 9.62 2.96
N GLN A 50 -19.53 10.44 3.80
CA GLN A 50 -20.14 11.60 4.44
C GLN A 50 -19.19 12.79 4.39
N PRO A 51 -19.68 14.03 4.22
CA PRO A 51 -18.84 15.21 4.29
C PRO A 51 -18.35 15.45 5.72
N GLU A 52 -17.09 15.85 5.86
CA GLU A 52 -16.49 16.32 7.12
C GLU A 52 -15.61 17.54 6.84
N GLY A 53 -16.12 18.73 7.14
CA GLY A 53 -15.46 19.98 6.77
C GLY A 53 -15.29 20.10 5.25
N GLN A 54 -14.05 20.24 4.78
CA GLN A 54 -13.70 20.23 3.34
C GLN A 54 -13.37 18.84 2.81
N GLY A 55 -13.21 17.85 3.69
CA GLY A 55 -12.90 16.47 3.37
C GLY A 55 -14.10 15.53 3.48
N SER A 56 -13.83 14.29 3.85
CA SER A 56 -14.83 13.24 4.00
C SER A 56 -14.50 12.24 5.10
N LEU A 57 -15.55 11.62 5.62
CA LEU A 57 -15.49 10.35 6.33
C LEU A 57 -16.07 9.27 5.42
N PHE A 58 -15.38 8.16 5.28
CA PHE A 58 -15.92 6.99 4.62
C PHE A 58 -15.71 5.74 5.46
N THR A 59 -16.58 4.74 5.28
CA THR A 59 -16.42 3.45 5.94
C THR A 59 -16.05 2.37 4.94
N VAL A 60 -15.28 1.39 5.42
CA VAL A 60 -14.92 0.18 4.69
C VAL A 60 -15.12 -1.03 5.57
N ASP A 61 -15.52 -2.16 4.98
CA ASP A 61 -15.60 -3.45 5.64
C ASP A 61 -14.47 -4.37 5.14
N THR A 62 -13.83 -5.08 6.07
CA THR A 62 -12.71 -5.98 5.77
C THR A 62 -13.09 -7.43 6.00
N SER A 63 -12.67 -8.31 5.08
CA SER A 63 -12.83 -9.75 5.23
C SER A 63 -11.80 -10.32 6.24
N ASN A 64 -12.05 -11.54 6.74
CA ASN A 64 -11.07 -12.25 7.55
C ASN A 64 -9.77 -12.50 6.78
N GLU A 65 -9.85 -12.79 5.48
CA GLU A 65 -8.67 -12.97 4.60
C GLU A 65 -7.86 -11.68 4.55
N THR A 66 -8.49 -10.52 4.28
CA THR A 66 -7.82 -9.22 4.26
C THR A 66 -7.09 -8.96 5.58
N ARG A 67 -7.75 -9.20 6.71
CA ARG A 67 -7.15 -9.00 8.04
C ARG A 67 -5.98 -9.92 8.32
N SER A 68 -6.02 -11.16 7.84
CA SER A 68 -4.96 -12.15 8.06
C SER A 68 -3.71 -11.92 7.21
N LYS A 69 -3.83 -11.21 6.08
CA LYS A 69 -2.75 -10.98 5.11
C LYS A 69 -2.13 -9.59 5.18
N THR A 70 -2.75 -8.69 5.93
CA THR A 70 -2.38 -7.27 5.92
C THR A 70 -2.16 -6.71 7.32
N THR A 71 -1.61 -5.50 7.41
CA THR A 71 -1.45 -4.76 8.67
C THR A 71 -2.76 -4.18 9.21
N ILE A 72 -3.90 -4.39 8.54
CA ILE A 72 -5.21 -3.82 8.93
C ILE A 72 -5.63 -4.27 10.33
N GLU A 73 -5.25 -5.47 10.76
CA GLU A 73 -5.60 -5.94 12.10
C GLU A 73 -5.00 -5.07 13.21
N ASP A 74 -3.87 -4.39 12.93
CA ASP A 74 -3.20 -3.49 13.87
C ASP A 74 -3.72 -2.04 13.81
N TRP A 75 -4.69 -1.74 12.92
CA TRP A 75 -5.19 -0.38 12.79
C TRP A 75 -6.05 0.01 13.99
N GLN A 76 -5.69 1.12 14.61
CA GLN A 76 -6.39 1.73 15.72
C GLN A 76 -6.74 3.19 15.40
N PRO A 77 -7.73 3.79 16.05
CA PRO A 77 -8.01 5.22 15.92
C PRO A 77 -6.74 6.07 16.12
N GLY A 78 -6.53 7.06 15.26
CA GLY A 78 -5.34 7.91 15.18
C GLY A 78 -4.26 7.39 14.22
N ARG A 79 -4.38 6.15 13.69
CA ARG A 79 -3.42 5.66 12.70
C ARG A 79 -3.57 6.40 11.37
N ARG A 80 -2.46 6.92 10.86
CA ARG A 80 -2.36 7.50 9.52
C ARG A 80 -2.07 6.40 8.50
N ILE A 81 -2.75 6.45 7.36
CA ILE A 81 -2.65 5.48 6.27
C ILE A 81 -2.54 6.19 4.92
N ASN A 82 -1.82 5.59 3.99
CA ASN A 82 -1.77 6.06 2.61
C ASN A 82 -3.10 5.79 1.90
N LEU A 83 -3.59 6.77 1.16
CA LEU A 83 -4.81 6.64 0.36
C LEU A 83 -4.53 6.90 -1.12
N GLU A 84 -5.12 6.08 -1.96
CA GLU A 84 -5.15 6.28 -3.41
C GLU A 84 -6.54 5.95 -3.94
N ARG A 85 -7.08 6.83 -4.79
CA ARG A 85 -8.35 6.57 -5.49
C ARG A 85 -8.11 5.61 -6.66
N SER A 86 -9.14 4.84 -7.03
CA SER A 86 -9.08 4.00 -8.23
C SER A 86 -8.67 4.80 -9.45
N LEU A 87 -7.77 4.23 -10.27
CA LEU A 87 -7.34 4.80 -11.53
C LEU A 87 -8.52 5.02 -12.47
N GLN A 88 -8.72 6.23 -12.94
CA GLN A 88 -9.73 6.57 -13.93
C GLN A 88 -9.26 6.23 -15.34
N VAL A 89 -10.18 5.84 -16.22
CA VAL A 89 -9.87 5.59 -17.63
C VAL A 89 -9.37 6.88 -18.28
N GLY A 90 -8.19 6.80 -18.90
CA GLY A 90 -7.54 7.95 -19.54
C GLY A 90 -6.58 8.74 -18.65
N ALA A 91 -6.48 8.40 -17.35
CA ALA A 91 -5.46 8.97 -16.46
C ALA A 91 -4.09 8.31 -16.69
N GLU A 92 -3.02 9.00 -16.28
CA GLU A 92 -1.64 8.51 -16.41
C GLU A 92 -1.36 7.38 -15.40
N LEU A 93 -0.64 6.35 -15.86
CA LEU A 93 -0.07 5.30 -15.02
C LEU A 93 1.37 5.67 -14.63
N GLY A 94 1.52 6.57 -13.65
CA GLY A 94 2.84 7.10 -13.27
C GLY A 94 3.71 6.16 -12.43
N GLY A 95 3.13 5.10 -11.87
CA GLY A 95 3.85 4.05 -11.13
C GLY A 95 3.85 2.72 -11.89
N HIS A 96 3.24 1.68 -11.32
CA HIS A 96 2.99 0.40 -11.99
C HIS A 96 1.55 -0.05 -11.75
N VAL A 97 1.14 -1.18 -12.33
CA VAL A 97 -0.21 -1.72 -12.12
C VAL A 97 -0.30 -2.29 -10.71
N VAL A 98 -0.95 -1.56 -9.81
CA VAL A 98 -1.23 -1.97 -8.43
C VAL A 98 -2.69 -2.39 -8.34
N MET A 99 -2.95 -3.61 -7.88
CA MET A 99 -4.30 -4.14 -7.77
C MET A 99 -4.95 -3.85 -6.42
N GLY A 100 -4.13 -3.58 -5.41
CA GLY A 100 -4.57 -3.50 -4.02
C GLY A 100 -4.81 -4.88 -3.41
N HIS A 101 -4.20 -5.91 -4.01
CA HIS A 101 -4.30 -7.31 -3.58
C HIS A 101 -3.00 -7.71 -2.85
N VAL A 102 -2.91 -7.28 -1.60
CA VAL A 102 -1.74 -7.50 -0.74
C VAL A 102 -1.44 -8.99 -0.62
N ASP A 103 -0.18 -9.36 -0.89
CA ASP A 103 0.30 -10.76 -0.82
C ASP A 103 0.77 -11.14 0.58
N GLY A 104 1.22 -10.16 1.34
CA GLY A 104 1.72 -10.36 2.70
C GLY A 104 2.31 -9.10 3.31
N ILE A 105 3.07 -9.29 4.35
CA ILE A 105 3.64 -8.21 5.15
C ILE A 105 5.16 -8.26 5.04
N ALA A 106 5.78 -7.12 4.71
CA ALA A 106 7.21 -6.92 4.80
C ALA A 106 7.59 -6.20 6.10
N ARG A 107 8.75 -6.52 6.67
CA ARG A 107 9.29 -5.84 7.85
C ARG A 107 10.41 -4.90 7.44
N ILE A 108 10.38 -3.66 7.91
CA ILE A 108 11.48 -2.71 7.78
C ILE A 108 12.60 -3.17 8.72
N ILE A 109 13.75 -3.56 8.18
CA ILE A 109 14.89 -4.02 8.98
C ILE A 109 15.93 -2.93 9.21
N ASP A 110 16.00 -1.94 8.31
CA ASP A 110 16.96 -0.84 8.41
C ASP A 110 16.50 0.38 7.59
N ILE A 111 16.90 1.57 8.03
CA ILE A 111 16.69 2.83 7.31
C ILE A 111 17.99 3.65 7.41
N LYS A 112 18.55 4.01 6.26
CA LYS A 112 19.80 4.78 6.17
C LYS A 112 19.65 6.01 5.29
N PRO A 113 20.30 7.13 5.63
CA PRO A 113 20.43 8.25 4.71
C PRO A 113 21.12 7.84 3.41
N ASP A 114 20.62 8.33 2.27
CA ASP A 114 21.19 8.16 0.94
C ASP A 114 21.05 9.50 0.18
N GLY A 115 21.99 10.42 0.43
CA GLY A 115 21.87 11.81 0.05
C GLY A 115 20.69 12.48 0.78
N GLU A 116 19.78 13.08 0.02
CA GLU A 116 18.53 13.67 0.57
C GLU A 116 17.41 12.63 0.74
N SER A 117 17.60 11.43 0.20
CA SER A 117 16.66 10.30 0.26
C SER A 117 16.94 9.40 1.46
N LEU A 118 16.02 8.45 1.71
CA LEU A 118 16.22 7.38 2.67
C LEU A 118 16.22 6.02 1.96
N ARG A 119 17.24 5.22 2.24
CA ARG A 119 17.32 3.83 1.84
C ARG A 119 16.65 2.96 2.89
N PHE A 120 15.58 2.29 2.50
CA PHE A 120 14.87 1.33 3.33
C PHE A 120 15.28 -0.08 2.94
N SER A 121 15.56 -0.92 3.93
CA SER A 121 15.79 -2.36 3.74
C SER A 121 14.65 -3.14 4.36
N PHE A 122 14.17 -4.14 3.63
CA PHE A 122 13.03 -4.97 4.01
C PHE A 122 13.41 -6.44 4.08
N GLU A 123 12.71 -7.16 4.94
CA GLU A 123 12.65 -8.61 4.98
C GLU A 123 11.23 -9.06 4.68
N VAL A 124 11.09 -10.03 3.78
CA VAL A 124 9.80 -10.60 3.38
C VAL A 124 9.71 -12.08 3.75
N PRO A 125 8.50 -12.65 3.86
CA PRO A 125 8.33 -14.09 3.95
C PRO A 125 9.00 -14.82 2.77
N ASP A 126 9.64 -15.95 3.02
CA ASP A 126 10.43 -16.69 2.01
C ASP A 126 9.63 -17.02 0.74
N HIS A 127 8.33 -17.30 0.88
CA HIS A 127 7.48 -17.61 -0.27
C HIS A 127 7.21 -16.39 -1.19
N LEU A 128 7.48 -15.15 -0.73
CA LEU A 128 7.35 -13.93 -1.55
C LEU A 128 8.69 -13.51 -2.18
N ALA A 129 9.82 -13.98 -1.66
CA ALA A 129 11.14 -13.63 -2.17
C ALA A 129 11.31 -13.90 -3.69
N PRO A 130 10.81 -15.00 -4.29
CA PRO A 130 10.96 -15.25 -5.72
C PRO A 130 10.32 -14.20 -6.64
N TYR A 131 9.37 -13.40 -6.14
CA TYR A 131 8.67 -12.35 -6.91
C TYR A 131 9.38 -11.00 -6.84
N ILE A 132 10.43 -10.89 -6.01
CA ILE A 132 11.18 -9.64 -5.79
C ILE A 132 12.42 -9.66 -6.69
N ALA A 133 12.47 -8.76 -7.67
CA ALA A 133 13.56 -8.71 -8.64
C ALA A 133 14.26 -7.33 -8.64
N PRO A 134 15.61 -7.28 -8.72
CA PRO A 134 16.31 -6.01 -8.87
C PRO A 134 15.79 -5.22 -10.07
N LYS A 135 15.53 -3.92 -9.89
CA LYS A 135 14.92 -3.02 -10.87
C LYS A 135 13.46 -3.33 -11.24
N GLY A 136 12.85 -4.32 -10.60
CA GLY A 136 11.40 -4.54 -10.65
C GLY A 136 10.64 -3.53 -9.79
N SER A 137 9.32 -3.59 -9.88
CA SER A 137 8.41 -2.79 -9.06
C SER A 137 7.88 -3.60 -7.88
N VAL A 138 7.54 -2.90 -6.80
CA VAL A 138 6.81 -3.44 -5.65
C VAL A 138 5.89 -2.36 -5.11
N ALA A 139 4.71 -2.73 -4.64
CA ALA A 139 3.88 -1.80 -3.87
C ALA A 139 4.02 -2.08 -2.37
N LEU A 140 4.48 -1.06 -1.62
CA LEU A 140 4.63 -1.12 -0.17
C LEU A 140 3.71 -0.07 0.47
N ASP A 141 2.80 -0.50 1.36
CA ASP A 141 1.70 0.35 1.86
C ASP A 141 1.05 1.16 0.71
N GLY A 142 0.84 0.50 -0.44
CA GLY A 142 0.26 1.08 -1.65
C GLY A 142 1.21 1.94 -2.49
N THR A 143 2.40 2.27 -2.01
CA THR A 143 3.35 3.11 -2.73
C THR A 143 4.14 2.29 -3.76
N SER A 144 4.09 2.67 -5.03
CA SER A 144 4.92 2.09 -6.09
C SER A 144 6.37 2.47 -5.90
N LEU A 145 7.24 1.48 -5.71
CA LEU A 145 8.66 1.69 -5.47
C LEU A 145 9.49 0.76 -6.36
N THR A 146 10.65 1.27 -6.78
CA THR A 146 11.63 0.49 -7.54
C THR A 146 12.56 -0.25 -6.59
N ILE A 147 12.70 -1.56 -6.80
CA ILE A 147 13.62 -2.42 -6.05
C ILE A 147 15.05 -2.13 -6.51
N ASN A 148 15.95 -1.88 -5.58
CA ASN A 148 17.38 -1.64 -5.87
C ASN A 148 18.19 -2.93 -5.83
N GLU A 149 18.49 -3.42 -4.65
CA GLU A 149 19.24 -4.67 -4.40
C GLU A 149 18.31 -5.74 -3.81
N VAL A 150 18.64 -6.99 -4.08
CA VAL A 150 17.96 -8.16 -3.53
C VAL A 150 19.02 -9.15 -3.06
N SER A 151 18.85 -9.71 -1.87
CA SER A 151 19.65 -10.78 -1.31
C SER A 151 18.76 -11.71 -0.49
N ASP A 152 18.60 -12.95 -0.95
CA ASP A 152 17.70 -13.93 -0.36
C ASP A 152 16.27 -13.40 -0.22
N ASN A 153 15.75 -13.30 1.00
CA ASN A 153 14.43 -12.74 1.31
C ASN A 153 14.49 -11.25 1.72
N ARG A 154 15.57 -10.54 1.36
CA ARG A 154 15.77 -9.13 1.68
C ARG A 154 15.95 -8.30 0.43
N PHE A 155 15.42 -7.10 0.45
CA PHE A 155 15.59 -6.15 -0.63
C PHE A 155 15.61 -4.71 -0.12
N GLY A 156 16.11 -3.81 -0.95
CA GLY A 156 16.16 -2.39 -0.66
C GLY A 156 15.38 -1.56 -1.65
N VAL A 157 14.84 -0.44 -1.17
CA VAL A 157 14.26 0.63 -1.99
C VAL A 157 14.81 1.97 -1.56
N ASN A 158 14.81 2.96 -2.46
CA ASN A 158 15.17 4.33 -2.13
C ASN A 158 13.91 5.20 -2.16
N VAL A 159 13.60 5.88 -1.05
CA VAL A 159 12.42 6.76 -0.92
C VAL A 159 12.90 8.20 -0.97
N ILE A 160 12.51 8.92 -2.04
CA ILE A 160 12.89 10.32 -2.28
C ILE A 160 12.17 11.29 -1.34
N PRO A 161 12.69 12.52 -1.11
CA PRO A 161 12.12 13.48 -0.16
C PRO A 161 10.65 13.80 -0.42
N HIS A 162 10.23 13.90 -1.67
CA HIS A 162 8.83 14.13 -2.02
C HIS A 162 7.94 13.01 -1.46
N THR A 163 8.28 11.75 -1.71
CA THR A 163 7.52 10.59 -1.22
C THR A 163 7.49 10.52 0.31
N LEU A 164 8.61 10.84 0.98
CA LEU A 164 8.67 10.91 2.44
C LEU A 164 7.69 11.95 3.01
N THR A 165 7.46 13.05 2.27
CA THR A 165 6.60 14.15 2.72
C THR A 165 5.12 13.89 2.47
N VAL A 166 4.76 13.32 1.29
CA VAL A 166 3.36 13.20 0.86
C VAL A 166 2.73 11.84 1.20
N THR A 167 3.48 10.98 1.86
CA THR A 167 3.02 9.64 2.29
C THR A 167 3.37 9.39 3.76
N THR A 168 2.95 8.24 4.28
CA THR A 168 3.30 7.82 5.66
C THR A 168 4.78 7.42 5.81
N TRP A 169 5.57 7.38 4.73
CA TRP A 169 6.97 6.91 4.74
C TRP A 169 7.89 7.76 5.63
N GLY A 170 7.66 9.06 5.72
CA GLY A 170 8.49 9.96 6.55
C GLY A 170 8.41 9.68 8.07
N ALA A 171 7.39 8.93 8.51
CA ALA A 171 7.22 8.55 9.93
C ALA A 171 7.59 7.08 10.22
N LYS A 172 8.01 6.31 9.21
CA LYS A 172 8.37 4.90 9.40
C LYS A 172 9.70 4.74 10.12
N THR A 173 9.79 3.68 10.92
CA THR A 173 10.99 3.32 11.69
C THR A 173 11.32 1.84 11.52
N PRO A 174 12.60 1.44 11.72
CA PRO A 174 12.99 0.03 11.73
C PRO A 174 12.13 -0.77 12.74
N GLY A 175 11.82 -2.02 12.37
CA GLY A 175 10.96 -2.92 13.14
C GLY A 175 9.49 -2.85 12.78
N GLN A 176 9.03 -1.77 12.15
CA GLN A 176 7.64 -1.66 11.67
C GLN A 176 7.38 -2.55 10.46
N THR A 177 6.11 -2.89 10.29
CA THR A 177 5.61 -3.69 9.18
C THR A 177 4.84 -2.83 8.17
N VAL A 178 4.85 -3.26 6.91
CA VAL A 178 4.14 -2.65 5.80
C VAL A 178 3.45 -3.72 4.96
N ASN A 179 2.34 -3.39 4.35
CA ASN A 179 1.68 -4.24 3.36
C ASN A 179 2.55 -4.35 2.11
N LEU A 180 2.68 -5.55 1.56
CA LEU A 180 3.42 -5.81 0.35
C LEU A 180 2.53 -6.45 -0.71
N GLU A 181 2.48 -5.83 -1.88
CA GLU A 181 1.94 -6.43 -3.10
C GLU A 181 3.08 -6.59 -4.11
N VAL A 182 3.28 -7.80 -4.60
CA VAL A 182 4.28 -8.09 -5.65
C VAL A 182 3.78 -7.56 -7.00
N ASP A 183 4.71 -7.28 -7.92
CA ASP A 183 4.34 -6.89 -9.28
C ASP A 183 3.44 -7.95 -9.93
N LEU A 184 2.34 -7.50 -10.53
CA LEU A 184 1.33 -8.35 -11.16
C LEU A 184 1.94 -9.32 -12.19
N PHE A 185 2.93 -8.85 -12.97
CA PHE A 185 3.59 -9.69 -13.97
C PHE A 185 4.40 -10.81 -13.32
N ALA A 186 5.11 -10.53 -12.22
CA ALA A 186 5.85 -11.54 -11.48
C ALA A 186 4.93 -12.68 -10.99
N ARG A 187 3.74 -12.33 -10.48
CA ARG A 187 2.72 -13.28 -10.02
C ARG A 187 2.27 -14.22 -11.12
N TYR A 188 1.88 -13.70 -12.28
CA TYR A 188 1.39 -14.52 -13.37
C TYR A 188 2.48 -15.34 -14.06
N VAL A 189 3.70 -14.78 -14.21
CA VAL A 189 4.84 -15.52 -14.74
C VAL A 189 5.18 -16.72 -13.84
N ALA A 190 5.28 -16.50 -12.53
CA ALA A 190 5.56 -17.58 -11.58
C ALA A 190 4.50 -18.69 -11.69
N ARG A 191 3.21 -18.34 -11.71
CA ARG A 191 2.13 -19.32 -11.82
C ARG A 191 2.18 -20.14 -13.10
N LEU A 192 2.51 -19.51 -14.24
CA LEU A 192 2.66 -20.22 -15.51
C LEU A 192 3.87 -21.17 -15.51
N LEU A 193 4.96 -20.81 -14.81
CA LEU A 193 6.15 -21.65 -14.70
C LEU A 193 5.91 -22.93 -13.89
N GLU A 194 5.00 -22.92 -12.92
CA GLU A 194 4.62 -24.13 -12.15
C GLU A 194 4.00 -25.25 -13.00
N PHE A 195 3.45 -24.91 -14.17
CA PHE A 195 2.80 -25.84 -15.08
C PHE A 195 3.63 -26.14 -16.36
N ARG A 196 4.91 -25.73 -16.36
CA ARG A 196 5.78 -26.16 -17.46
C ARG A 196 6.11 -27.66 -17.28
N PRO A 197 5.94 -28.48 -18.35
CA PRO A 197 6.31 -29.88 -18.32
C PRO A 197 7.81 -30.08 -18.12
#